data_2772f119b26a07d0487b620a395f85bb
#
_entry.id   2772f119b26a07d0487b620a395f85bb
#
_cell.length_a   1.000
_cell.length_b   1.000
_cell.length_c   1.000
_cell.angle_alpha   90.00
_cell.angle_beta   90.00
_cell.angle_gamma   90.00
#
_symmetry.space_group_name_H-M   'P 1'
#
loop_
_entity.id
_entity.type
_entity.pdbx_description
1 polymer ?
#
loop_
_entity_poly.entity_id
_entity_poly.type
_entity_poly.pdbx_seq_one_letter_code
_entity_poly.pdbx_strand_id
1 'polypeptide(L)'
;MKYKELIQFDPIDEIIKFDKLESDDYRAKLVKNFVCSAAFEERIIPQICSKLDLGAGTETKGIQIVGNYGTGKSHLMSLFSIIAENADYLDMVQSAKAKDWLKTIAGKYLVYRFELGNTQELWDIITYRIDEALEQWGVDYYISEDDSPASYTDKLQKMMAAFEEKYPDKGFMLVIDEMLSYLKGRSEPAKLNRDLAVLQALGQMSDRTHFRMVFGVQELIYRSPEFQFAKDMLGRVNERYVDLTIQKEDVQFIVQQRLLQKDEHQKSWIRK
;
A
#
# COMPACT_ATOMS: atom_id res chain seq x y z
N MET A 1 38.03 10.23 17.36
CA MET A 1 36.79 10.18 16.58
C MET A 1 35.69 10.88 17.36
N LYS A 2 35.02 11.87 16.79
CA LYS A 2 33.94 12.60 17.48
C LYS A 2 32.60 11.94 17.09
N TYR A 3 31.61 11.93 17.97
CA TYR A 3 30.29 11.36 17.70
C TYR A 3 29.66 11.82 16.38
N LYS A 4 29.86 13.06 15.97
CA LYS A 4 29.40 13.62 14.71
C LYS A 4 30.00 12.94 13.46
N GLU A 5 31.15 12.27 13.59
CA GLU A 5 31.78 11.52 12.49
C GLU A 5 31.22 10.13 12.32
N LEU A 6 30.39 9.68 13.27
CA LEU A 6 29.66 8.40 13.25
C LEU A 6 28.24 8.53 12.69
N ILE A 7 27.75 9.76 12.54
CA ILE A 7 26.40 10.05 12.05
C ILE A 7 26.55 10.44 10.58
N GLN A 8 26.25 9.52 9.67
CA GLN A 8 26.07 9.83 8.26
C GLN A 8 24.59 10.06 8.01
N PHE A 9 24.25 11.30 7.69
CA PHE A 9 22.90 11.70 7.34
C PHE A 9 22.82 11.83 5.82
N ASP A 10 22.37 10.78 5.14
CA ASP A 10 21.87 10.96 3.78
C ASP A 10 20.50 11.62 3.89
N PRO A 11 20.29 12.81 3.32
CA PRO A 11 18.99 13.44 3.34
C PRO A 11 17.99 12.54 2.58
N ILE A 12 17.16 11.85 3.34
CA ILE A 12 16.01 11.12 2.83
C ILE A 12 14.89 12.13 2.86
N ASP A 13 14.08 12.18 1.79
CA ASP A 13 12.83 12.92 1.84
C ASP A 13 12.05 12.45 3.08
N GLU A 14 11.78 13.37 4.00
CA GLU A 14 11.11 13.07 5.27
C GLU A 14 9.71 12.48 5.04
N ILE A 15 9.12 12.80 3.88
CA ILE A 15 7.81 12.33 3.45
C ILE A 15 7.95 11.73 2.05
N ILE A 16 7.57 10.47 1.91
CA ILE A 16 7.47 9.82 0.60
C ILE A 16 6.15 10.24 -0.02
N LYS A 17 6.23 10.86 -1.18
CA LYS A 17 5.08 11.29 -1.97
C LYS A 17 4.92 10.40 -3.20
N PHE A 18 3.71 9.93 -3.44
CA PHE A 18 3.43 9.04 -4.57
C PHE A 18 3.61 9.73 -5.94
N ASP A 19 3.41 11.04 -6.04
CA ASP A 19 3.67 11.82 -7.25
C ASP A 19 5.14 11.76 -7.72
N LYS A 20 6.10 11.63 -6.78
CA LYS A 20 7.52 11.46 -7.12
C LYS A 20 7.88 10.07 -7.65
N LEU A 21 7.00 9.08 -7.51
CA LEU A 21 7.22 7.72 -8.01
C LEU A 21 7.15 7.59 -9.53
N GLU A 22 6.91 8.66 -10.27
CA GLU A 22 7.07 8.72 -11.72
C GLU A 22 8.55 8.68 -12.14
N SER A 23 9.47 9.10 -11.26
CA SER A 23 10.92 9.09 -11.52
C SER A 23 11.54 7.74 -11.20
N ASP A 24 12.19 7.11 -12.18
CA ASP A 24 12.92 5.86 -12.02
C ASP A 24 14.08 5.97 -11.01
N ASP A 25 14.79 7.10 -11.00
CA ASP A 25 15.86 7.37 -10.03
C ASP A 25 15.32 7.40 -8.59
N TYR A 26 14.14 7.98 -8.40
CA TYR A 26 13.50 8.03 -7.10
C TYR A 26 13.01 6.65 -6.66
N ARG A 27 12.40 5.86 -7.56
CA ARG A 27 12.01 4.46 -7.32
C ARG A 27 13.23 3.61 -6.92
N ALA A 28 14.31 3.69 -7.70
CA ALA A 28 15.55 2.97 -7.42
C ALA A 28 16.13 3.33 -6.05
N LYS A 29 16.16 4.62 -5.70
CA LYS A 29 16.61 5.11 -4.39
C LYS A 29 15.75 4.55 -3.26
N LEU A 30 14.42 4.53 -3.40
CA LEU A 30 13.52 3.99 -2.39
C LEU A 30 13.74 2.50 -2.15
N VAL A 31 13.82 1.70 -3.21
CA VAL A 31 14.02 0.25 -3.10
C VAL A 31 15.38 -0.06 -2.49
N LYS A 32 16.45 0.60 -2.96
CA LYS A 32 17.83 0.40 -2.48
C LYS A 32 18.00 0.78 -1.01
N ASN A 33 17.30 1.82 -0.56
CA ASN A 33 17.39 2.32 0.82
C ASN A 33 16.36 1.68 1.76
N PHE A 34 15.60 0.69 1.30
CA PHE A 34 14.67 -0.01 2.15
C PHE A 34 15.40 -0.95 3.12
N VAL A 35 15.23 -0.69 4.41
CA VAL A 35 15.85 -1.47 5.49
C VAL A 35 14.79 -2.37 6.13
N CYS A 36 15.06 -3.67 6.17
CA CYS A 36 14.24 -4.68 6.84
C CYS A 36 14.85 -5.12 8.15
N SER A 37 14.06 -5.20 9.22
CA SER A 37 14.39 -6.00 10.39
C SER A 37 14.14 -7.50 10.10
N ALA A 38 14.79 -8.40 10.86
CA ALA A 38 14.54 -9.83 10.74
C ALA A 38 13.07 -10.18 10.99
N ALA A 39 12.44 -9.53 11.99
CA ALA A 39 11.01 -9.72 12.28
C ALA A 39 10.12 -9.23 11.13
N PHE A 40 10.52 -8.16 10.45
CA PHE A 40 9.82 -7.62 9.29
C PHE A 40 9.87 -8.59 8.11
N GLU A 41 11.06 -9.16 7.83
CA GLU A 41 11.28 -10.17 6.80
C GLU A 41 10.49 -11.47 7.07
N GLU A 42 10.35 -11.86 8.33
CA GLU A 42 9.67 -13.09 8.71
C GLU A 42 8.15 -12.96 8.82
N ARG A 43 7.67 -11.77 9.10
CA ARG A 43 6.25 -11.54 9.39
C ARG A 43 5.54 -10.72 8.33
N ILE A 44 6.04 -9.51 8.02
CA ILE A 44 5.30 -8.55 7.20
C ILE A 44 5.41 -8.89 5.72
N ILE A 45 6.63 -9.07 5.20
CA ILE A 45 6.87 -9.32 3.78
C ILE A 45 6.15 -10.59 3.30
N PRO A 46 6.26 -11.75 3.98
CA PRO A 46 5.56 -12.97 3.57
C PRO A 46 4.03 -12.80 3.54
N GLN A 47 3.46 -12.12 4.54
CA GLN A 47 2.02 -11.89 4.59
C GLN A 47 1.54 -11.00 3.43
N ILE A 48 2.25 -9.91 3.12
CA ILE A 48 1.92 -9.08 1.97
C ILE A 48 2.02 -9.88 0.67
N CYS A 49 3.15 -10.55 0.44
CA CYS A 49 3.38 -11.32 -0.78
C CYS A 49 2.32 -12.41 -0.97
N SER A 50 1.92 -13.11 0.10
CA SER A 50 0.88 -14.14 0.03
C SER A 50 -0.50 -13.57 -0.36
N LYS A 51 -0.82 -12.33 0.02
CA LYS A 51 -2.09 -11.67 -0.35
C LYS A 51 -2.04 -11.02 -1.74
N LEU A 52 -0.86 -10.69 -2.21
CA LEU A 52 -0.64 -10.15 -3.55
C LEU A 52 -0.32 -11.24 -4.59
N ASP A 53 -0.15 -12.48 -4.22
CA ASP A 53 0.06 -13.57 -5.18
C ASP A 53 -1.21 -13.83 -5.99
N LEU A 54 -1.14 -13.67 -7.31
CA LEU A 54 -2.26 -13.90 -8.23
C LEU A 54 -2.59 -15.40 -8.37
N GLY A 55 -1.65 -16.28 -8.05
CA GLY A 55 -1.84 -17.74 -8.06
C GLY A 55 -2.38 -18.30 -6.74
N ALA A 56 -2.43 -17.51 -5.68
CA ALA A 56 -3.05 -17.91 -4.41
C ALA A 56 -4.57 -18.00 -4.60
N GLY A 57 -5.18 -19.12 -4.19
CA GLY A 57 -6.62 -19.37 -4.37
C GLY A 57 -7.54 -18.29 -3.78
N THR A 58 -8.83 -18.57 -3.74
CA THR A 58 -9.97 -17.65 -3.58
C THR A 58 -10.10 -16.89 -2.25
N GLU A 59 -9.14 -16.91 -1.33
CA GLU A 59 -9.22 -16.17 -0.05
C GLU A 59 -8.27 -14.97 0.00
N THR A 60 -8.21 -14.19 -1.07
CA THR A 60 -7.42 -12.97 -1.08
C THR A 60 -8.22 -11.80 -0.51
N LYS A 61 -7.61 -11.04 0.38
CA LYS A 61 -8.19 -9.84 1.01
C LYS A 61 -7.37 -8.61 0.62
N GLY A 62 -8.00 -7.45 0.67
CA GLY A 62 -7.26 -6.20 0.63
C GLY A 62 -6.29 -6.08 1.81
N ILE A 63 -5.33 -5.18 1.72
CA ILE A 63 -4.28 -5.00 2.73
C ILE A 63 -4.42 -3.62 3.37
N GLN A 64 -4.54 -3.60 4.70
CA GLN A 64 -4.47 -2.40 5.52
C GLN A 64 -3.15 -2.36 6.27
N ILE A 65 -2.28 -1.39 5.93
CA ILE A 65 -1.00 -1.19 6.61
C ILE A 65 -1.19 -0.19 7.75
N VAL A 66 -0.98 -0.66 8.97
CA VAL A 66 -1.22 0.09 10.20
C VAL A 66 0.08 0.52 10.85
N GLY A 67 0.20 1.80 11.19
CA GLY A 67 1.36 2.31 11.92
C GLY A 67 1.28 3.83 12.09
N ASN A 68 1.80 4.34 13.19
CA ASN A 68 1.82 5.78 13.49
C ASN A 68 2.56 6.60 12.42
N TYR A 69 2.49 7.92 12.50
CA TYR A 69 3.29 8.80 11.64
C TYR A 69 4.78 8.47 11.76
N GLY A 70 5.49 8.49 10.62
CA GLY A 70 6.93 8.24 10.58
C GLY A 70 7.35 6.78 10.75
N THR A 71 6.42 5.82 10.81
CA THR A 71 6.74 4.38 10.93
C THR A 71 7.21 3.73 9.63
N GLY A 72 7.15 4.44 8.50
CA GLY A 72 7.58 3.92 7.20
C GLY A 72 6.47 3.23 6.39
N LYS A 73 5.18 3.44 6.70
CA LYS A 73 4.04 2.91 5.91
C LYS A 73 4.15 3.22 4.43
N SER A 74 4.25 4.52 4.11
CA SER A 74 4.33 4.98 2.71
C SER A 74 5.56 4.41 2.00
N HIS A 75 6.69 4.22 2.72
CA HIS A 75 7.88 3.55 2.17
C HIS A 75 7.61 2.08 1.87
N LEU A 76 6.94 1.37 2.79
CA LEU A 76 6.56 -0.02 2.60
C LEU A 76 5.61 -0.17 1.40
N MET A 77 4.54 0.64 1.33
CA MET A 77 3.60 0.65 0.21
C MET A 77 4.31 0.94 -1.12
N SER A 78 5.25 1.90 -1.13
CA SER A 78 6.06 2.21 -2.30
C SER A 78 6.91 1.02 -2.72
N LEU A 79 7.63 0.37 -1.79
CA LEU A 79 8.47 -0.79 -2.10
C LEU A 79 7.69 -1.89 -2.82
N PHE A 80 6.58 -2.34 -2.21
CA PHE A 80 5.78 -3.42 -2.79
C PHE A 80 5.19 -3.05 -4.13
N SER A 81 4.66 -1.84 -4.22
CA SER A 81 4.03 -1.38 -5.45
C SER A 81 5.03 -1.21 -6.59
N ILE A 82 6.24 -0.69 -6.33
CA ILE A 82 7.29 -0.56 -7.34
C ILE A 82 7.71 -1.93 -7.86
N ILE A 83 7.97 -2.90 -6.97
CA ILE A 83 8.41 -4.25 -7.36
C ILE A 83 7.27 -5.00 -8.06
N ALA A 84 6.03 -4.86 -7.58
CA ALA A 84 4.86 -5.47 -8.21
C ALA A 84 4.62 -4.95 -9.63
N GLU A 85 4.95 -3.70 -9.90
CA GLU A 85 4.83 -3.07 -11.22
C GLU A 85 5.99 -3.43 -12.15
N ASN A 86 7.23 -3.41 -11.66
CA ASN A 86 8.43 -3.69 -12.47
C ASN A 86 9.42 -4.56 -11.71
N ALA A 87 9.70 -5.74 -12.27
CA ALA A 87 10.61 -6.73 -11.71
C ALA A 87 12.09 -6.28 -11.69
N ASP A 88 12.50 -5.31 -12.51
CA ASP A 88 13.89 -4.86 -12.60
C ASP A 88 14.40 -4.27 -11.27
N TYR A 89 13.49 -3.71 -10.46
CA TYR A 89 13.83 -3.18 -9.14
C TYR A 89 14.13 -4.26 -8.09
N LEU A 90 13.77 -5.52 -8.36
CA LEU A 90 13.99 -6.61 -7.42
C LEU A 90 15.48 -6.82 -7.09
N ASP A 91 16.37 -6.59 -8.07
CA ASP A 91 17.81 -6.74 -7.86
C ASP A 91 18.42 -5.68 -6.93
N MET A 92 17.71 -4.59 -6.70
CA MET A 92 18.12 -3.51 -5.78
C MET A 92 17.77 -3.79 -4.31
N VAL A 93 16.94 -4.81 -4.04
CA VAL A 93 16.57 -5.21 -2.67
C VAL A 93 17.77 -5.83 -1.97
N GLN A 94 18.18 -5.27 -0.83
CA GLN A 94 19.39 -5.69 -0.12
C GLN A 94 19.25 -7.04 0.59
N SER A 95 18.07 -7.32 1.15
CA SER A 95 17.81 -8.58 1.84
C SER A 95 17.50 -9.71 0.86
N ALA A 96 18.32 -10.77 0.86
CA ALA A 96 18.09 -11.97 0.05
C ALA A 96 16.77 -12.65 0.40
N LYS A 97 16.42 -12.71 1.70
CA LYS A 97 15.17 -13.34 2.17
C LYS A 97 13.94 -12.55 1.73
N ALA A 98 13.99 -11.20 1.86
CA ALA A 98 12.94 -10.34 1.34
C ALA A 98 12.80 -10.45 -0.18
N LYS A 99 13.93 -10.49 -0.91
CA LYS A 99 13.95 -10.65 -2.36
C LYS A 99 13.27 -11.94 -2.81
N ASP A 100 13.51 -13.07 -2.11
CA ASP A 100 12.88 -14.35 -2.45
C ASP A 100 11.36 -14.31 -2.34
N TRP A 101 10.82 -13.65 -1.32
CA TRP A 101 9.37 -13.41 -1.22
C TRP A 101 8.85 -12.47 -2.31
N LEU A 102 9.53 -11.35 -2.53
CA LEU A 102 9.11 -10.33 -3.49
C LEU A 102 9.10 -10.83 -4.94
N LYS A 103 9.87 -11.87 -5.28
CA LYS A 103 9.82 -12.56 -6.59
C LYS A 103 8.41 -13.05 -6.93
N THR A 104 7.61 -13.43 -5.94
CA THR A 104 6.26 -13.97 -6.18
C THR A 104 5.29 -12.94 -6.76
N ILE A 105 5.57 -11.65 -6.57
CA ILE A 105 4.73 -10.54 -7.03
C ILE A 105 5.38 -9.66 -8.10
N ALA A 106 6.69 -9.82 -8.31
CA ALA A 106 7.48 -8.91 -9.15
C ALA A 106 6.98 -8.84 -10.60
N GLY A 107 6.69 -7.63 -11.08
CA GLY A 107 6.24 -7.36 -12.44
C GLY A 107 4.84 -7.90 -12.77
N LYS A 108 4.05 -8.32 -11.79
CA LYS A 108 2.74 -8.95 -12.01
C LYS A 108 1.56 -7.99 -12.03
N TYR A 109 1.77 -6.71 -11.76
CA TYR A 109 0.69 -5.75 -11.60
C TYR A 109 0.85 -4.53 -12.50
N LEU A 110 -0.28 -3.95 -12.90
CA LEU A 110 -0.38 -2.54 -13.21
C LEU A 110 -0.84 -1.81 -11.94
N VAL A 111 -0.11 -0.77 -11.57
CA VAL A 111 -0.27 -0.14 -10.25
C VAL A 111 -0.67 1.32 -10.39
N TYR A 112 -1.75 1.69 -9.72
CA TYR A 112 -2.15 3.09 -9.59
C TYR A 112 -2.06 3.54 -8.14
N ARG A 113 -1.41 4.69 -7.89
CA ARG A 113 -1.10 5.21 -6.55
C ARG A 113 -1.63 6.61 -6.40
N PHE A 114 -2.26 6.90 -5.27
CA PHE A 114 -2.66 8.27 -4.94
C PHE A 114 -2.86 8.47 -3.44
N GLU A 115 -2.90 9.73 -3.03
CA GLU A 115 -3.24 10.16 -1.69
C GLU A 115 -4.67 10.73 -1.68
N LEU A 116 -5.44 10.43 -0.63
CA LEU A 116 -6.80 10.95 -0.50
C LEU A 116 -6.81 12.41 -0.05
N GLY A 117 -7.54 13.25 -0.78
CA GLY A 117 -7.90 14.59 -0.36
C GLY A 117 -9.22 14.62 0.42
N ASN A 118 -9.57 15.75 1.07
CA ASN A 118 -10.62 15.80 2.10
C ASN A 118 -12.01 16.27 1.64
N THR A 119 -12.28 16.51 0.35
CA THR A 119 -13.46 17.31 -0.05
C THR A 119 -14.56 16.55 -0.81
N GLN A 120 -14.26 15.45 -1.46
CA GLN A 120 -15.20 14.72 -2.32
C GLN A 120 -15.71 13.43 -1.65
N GLU A 121 -16.78 12.82 -2.19
CA GLU A 121 -17.26 11.49 -1.81
C GLU A 121 -16.21 10.43 -2.24
N LEU A 122 -16.03 9.38 -1.42
CA LEU A 122 -15.01 8.37 -1.72
C LEU A 122 -15.24 7.68 -3.07
N TRP A 123 -16.48 7.39 -3.40
CA TRP A 123 -16.83 6.78 -4.69
C TRP A 123 -16.38 7.63 -5.86
N ASP A 124 -16.65 8.93 -5.83
CA ASP A 124 -16.28 9.83 -6.92
C ASP A 124 -14.77 9.95 -7.09
N ILE A 125 -14.03 9.99 -5.96
CA ILE A 125 -12.55 9.99 -6.01
C ILE A 125 -12.05 8.67 -6.61
N ILE A 126 -12.55 7.53 -6.13
CA ILE A 126 -12.11 6.20 -6.57
C ILE A 126 -12.40 5.98 -8.05
N THR A 127 -13.61 6.29 -8.51
CA THR A 127 -13.98 6.12 -9.92
C THR A 127 -13.14 7.00 -10.82
N TYR A 128 -12.95 8.26 -10.48
CA TYR A 128 -12.09 9.17 -11.22
C TYR A 128 -10.65 8.62 -11.34
N ARG A 129 -10.09 8.14 -10.23
CA ARG A 129 -8.71 7.61 -10.21
C ARG A 129 -8.58 6.27 -10.95
N ILE A 130 -9.60 5.43 -10.89
CA ILE A 130 -9.62 4.19 -11.68
C ILE A 130 -9.74 4.51 -13.18
N ASP A 131 -10.60 5.44 -13.56
CA ASP A 131 -10.76 5.84 -14.96
C ASP A 131 -9.46 6.44 -15.52
N GLU A 132 -8.76 7.30 -14.75
CA GLU A 132 -7.42 7.77 -15.13
C GLU A 132 -6.43 6.60 -15.34
N ALA A 133 -6.43 5.61 -14.46
CA ALA A 133 -5.56 4.44 -14.57
C ALA A 133 -5.88 3.61 -15.82
N LEU A 134 -7.16 3.35 -16.08
CA LEU A 134 -7.61 2.59 -17.24
C LEU A 134 -7.26 3.31 -18.54
N GLU A 135 -7.43 4.62 -18.61
CA GLU A 135 -7.03 5.44 -19.75
C GLU A 135 -5.52 5.36 -19.99
N GLN A 136 -4.69 5.54 -18.96
CA GLN A 136 -3.23 5.41 -19.07
C GLN A 136 -2.80 4.04 -19.61
N TRP A 137 -3.52 2.98 -19.22
CA TRP A 137 -3.24 1.62 -19.68
C TRP A 137 -3.98 1.28 -20.98
N GLY A 138 -4.76 2.22 -21.51
CA GLY A 138 -5.52 2.06 -22.75
C GLY A 138 -6.61 1.01 -22.67
N VAL A 139 -7.21 0.79 -21.51
CA VAL A 139 -8.42 -0.04 -21.32
C VAL A 139 -9.62 0.83 -21.67
N ASP A 140 -10.44 0.38 -22.61
CA ASP A 140 -11.61 1.13 -23.09
C ASP A 140 -12.84 0.84 -22.20
N TYR A 141 -12.81 1.40 -21.00
CA TYR A 141 -13.90 1.34 -20.03
C TYR A 141 -13.81 2.50 -19.04
N TYR A 142 -14.96 3.13 -18.73
CA TYR A 142 -15.08 4.20 -17.76
C TYR A 142 -16.20 3.91 -16.76
N ILE A 143 -15.85 3.78 -15.47
CA ILE A 143 -16.84 3.54 -14.40
C ILE A 143 -17.76 4.75 -14.24
N SER A 144 -17.24 5.96 -14.40
CA SER A 144 -17.99 7.21 -14.29
C SER A 144 -19.11 7.35 -15.33
N GLU A 145 -18.99 6.68 -16.47
CA GLU A 145 -19.98 6.67 -17.54
C GLU A 145 -21.07 5.58 -17.38
N ASP A 146 -20.90 4.67 -16.41
CA ASP A 146 -21.90 3.63 -16.11
C ASP A 146 -23.04 4.19 -15.24
N ASP A 147 -24.05 4.77 -15.88
CA ASP A 147 -25.27 5.30 -15.23
C ASP A 147 -26.26 4.20 -14.79
N SER A 148 -25.90 2.92 -14.92
CA SER A 148 -26.77 1.82 -14.50
C SER A 148 -27.04 1.89 -12.98
N PRO A 149 -28.23 1.46 -12.49
CA PRO A 149 -28.56 1.38 -11.08
C PRO A 149 -27.85 0.22 -10.36
N ALA A 150 -26.74 -0.24 -10.90
CA ALA A 150 -25.93 -1.33 -10.36
C ALA A 150 -25.21 -0.93 -9.07
N SER A 151 -24.94 -1.92 -8.22
CA SER A 151 -24.15 -1.70 -7.00
C SER A 151 -22.70 -1.33 -7.30
N TYR A 152 -22.00 -0.76 -6.32
CA TYR A 152 -20.56 -0.51 -6.43
C TYR A 152 -19.78 -1.75 -6.86
N THR A 153 -20.10 -2.90 -6.28
CA THR A 153 -19.46 -4.18 -6.62
C THR A 153 -19.68 -4.57 -8.08
N ASP A 154 -20.90 -4.40 -8.60
CA ASP A 154 -21.20 -4.77 -10.00
C ASP A 154 -20.46 -3.88 -11.00
N LYS A 155 -20.38 -2.55 -10.71
CA LYS A 155 -19.61 -1.61 -11.53
C LYS A 155 -18.12 -1.94 -11.53
N LEU A 156 -17.56 -2.24 -10.36
CA LEU A 156 -16.17 -2.68 -10.24
C LEU A 156 -15.90 -4.02 -10.93
N GLN A 157 -16.86 -4.96 -10.91
CA GLN A 157 -16.73 -6.23 -11.63
C GLN A 157 -16.68 -6.03 -13.14
N LYS A 158 -17.52 -5.15 -13.71
CA LYS A 158 -17.48 -4.80 -15.13
C LYS A 158 -16.14 -4.17 -15.51
N MET A 159 -15.65 -3.26 -14.68
CA MET A 159 -14.34 -2.64 -14.84
C MET A 159 -13.24 -3.70 -14.88
N MET A 160 -13.23 -4.62 -13.92
CA MET A 160 -12.22 -5.68 -13.87
C MET A 160 -12.35 -6.64 -15.05
N ALA A 161 -13.55 -6.93 -15.54
CA ALA A 161 -13.72 -7.74 -16.74
C ALA A 161 -13.06 -7.09 -17.96
N ALA A 162 -13.23 -5.79 -18.18
CA ALA A 162 -12.57 -5.04 -19.25
C ALA A 162 -11.03 -4.99 -19.06
N PHE A 163 -10.58 -4.83 -17.83
CA PHE A 163 -9.15 -4.86 -17.51
C PHE A 163 -8.52 -6.23 -17.78
N GLU A 164 -9.13 -7.32 -17.29
CA GLU A 164 -8.63 -8.69 -17.42
C GLU A 164 -8.69 -9.21 -18.88
N GLU A 165 -9.64 -8.73 -19.68
CA GLU A 165 -9.69 -9.00 -21.12
C GLU A 165 -8.42 -8.46 -21.81
N LYS A 166 -7.97 -7.28 -21.45
CA LYS A 166 -6.77 -6.65 -22.02
C LYS A 166 -5.47 -7.17 -21.42
N TYR A 167 -5.48 -7.44 -20.12
CA TYR A 167 -4.31 -7.83 -19.33
C TYR A 167 -4.56 -9.13 -18.55
N PRO A 168 -4.74 -10.29 -19.21
CA PRO A 168 -5.14 -11.55 -18.58
C PRO A 168 -4.11 -12.08 -17.55
N ASP A 169 -2.82 -11.74 -17.72
CA ASP A 169 -1.73 -12.18 -16.85
C ASP A 169 -1.32 -11.13 -15.80
N LYS A 170 -2.04 -10.03 -15.70
CA LYS A 170 -1.73 -8.94 -14.77
C LYS A 170 -2.84 -8.73 -13.75
N GLY A 171 -2.44 -8.30 -12.57
CA GLY A 171 -3.38 -7.76 -11.58
C GLY A 171 -3.47 -6.23 -11.66
N PHE A 172 -4.59 -5.70 -11.21
CA PHE A 172 -4.79 -4.27 -10.95
C PHE A 172 -4.52 -4.00 -9.47
N MET A 173 -3.48 -3.25 -9.15
CA MET A 173 -3.18 -2.86 -7.77
C MET A 173 -3.50 -1.38 -7.54
N LEU A 174 -4.40 -1.11 -6.60
CA LEU A 174 -4.75 0.23 -6.15
C LEU A 174 -4.08 0.51 -4.80
N VAL A 175 -3.23 1.54 -4.74
CA VAL A 175 -2.49 1.92 -3.53
C VAL A 175 -2.93 3.30 -3.08
N ILE A 176 -3.46 3.38 -1.86
CA ILE A 176 -4.06 4.61 -1.31
C ILE A 176 -3.39 4.97 0.02
N ASP A 177 -2.89 6.19 0.15
CA ASP A 177 -2.46 6.72 1.45
C ASP A 177 -3.47 7.70 2.03
N GLU A 178 -3.33 8.02 3.33
CA GLU A 178 -4.15 8.96 4.09
C GLU A 178 -5.64 8.56 4.25
N MET A 179 -5.98 7.27 4.12
CA MET A 179 -7.36 6.78 4.23
C MET A 179 -8.02 7.16 5.56
N LEU A 180 -7.31 7.02 6.69
CA LEU A 180 -7.87 7.34 8.00
C LEU A 180 -8.13 8.83 8.17
N SER A 181 -7.23 9.70 7.69
CA SER A 181 -7.38 11.15 7.71
C SER A 181 -8.62 11.58 6.93
N TYR A 182 -8.84 10.95 5.76
CA TYR A 182 -10.03 11.16 4.96
C TYR A 182 -11.30 10.77 5.73
N LEU A 183 -11.37 9.56 6.30
CA LEU A 183 -12.55 9.09 7.03
C LEU A 183 -12.85 9.94 8.28
N LYS A 184 -11.82 10.40 9.00
CA LYS A 184 -11.98 11.31 10.16
C LYS A 184 -12.53 12.68 9.76
N GLY A 185 -12.30 13.11 8.54
CA GLY A 185 -12.91 14.32 7.98
C GLY A 185 -14.41 14.19 7.68
N ARG A 186 -14.99 12.98 7.77
CA ARG A 186 -16.42 12.71 7.50
C ARG A 186 -17.27 12.92 8.76
N SER A 187 -17.74 14.14 8.99
CA SER A 187 -18.55 14.51 10.17
C SER A 187 -19.97 13.95 10.14
N GLU A 188 -20.51 13.61 8.96
CA GLU A 188 -21.89 13.14 8.80
C GLU A 188 -21.95 11.60 8.77
N PRO A 189 -22.69 10.94 9.69
CA PRO A 189 -22.81 9.48 9.72
C PRO A 189 -23.26 8.86 8.41
N ALA A 190 -24.17 9.51 7.67
CA ALA A 190 -24.65 9.00 6.39
C ALA A 190 -23.55 8.98 5.31
N LYS A 191 -22.69 10.00 5.29
CA LYS A 191 -21.55 10.05 4.37
C LYS A 191 -20.51 8.97 4.72
N LEU A 192 -20.17 8.85 6.01
CA LEU A 192 -19.23 7.81 6.44
C LEU A 192 -19.75 6.41 6.08
N ASN A 193 -21.02 6.11 6.32
CA ASN A 193 -21.59 4.81 5.97
C ASN A 193 -21.51 4.51 4.46
N ARG A 194 -21.70 5.51 3.60
CA ARG A 194 -21.49 5.37 2.15
C ARG A 194 -20.05 5.07 1.80
N ASP A 195 -19.10 5.81 2.39
CA ASP A 195 -17.67 5.60 2.17
C ASP A 195 -17.22 4.21 2.65
N LEU A 196 -17.73 3.74 3.79
CA LEU A 196 -17.47 2.38 4.29
C LEU A 196 -18.05 1.30 3.35
N ALA A 197 -19.21 1.55 2.71
CA ALA A 197 -19.77 0.65 1.73
C ALA A 197 -18.90 0.56 0.46
N VAL A 198 -18.29 1.67 0.04
CA VAL A 198 -17.29 1.69 -1.05
C VAL A 198 -16.07 0.86 -0.67
N LEU A 199 -15.51 1.05 0.53
CA LEU A 199 -14.39 0.24 1.02
C LEU A 199 -14.73 -1.25 1.07
N GLN A 200 -15.93 -1.60 1.52
CA GLN A 200 -16.40 -2.99 1.51
C GLN A 200 -16.43 -3.55 0.09
N ALA A 201 -16.95 -2.80 -0.89
CA ALA A 201 -17.01 -3.22 -2.29
C ALA A 201 -15.62 -3.44 -2.89
N LEU A 202 -14.69 -2.50 -2.66
CA LEU A 202 -13.30 -2.63 -3.11
C LEU A 202 -12.60 -3.86 -2.51
N GLY A 203 -12.81 -4.12 -1.21
CA GLY A 203 -12.27 -5.30 -0.55
C GLY A 203 -12.85 -6.61 -1.11
N GLN A 204 -14.14 -6.63 -1.48
CA GLN A 204 -14.78 -7.79 -2.12
C GLN A 204 -14.18 -8.11 -3.50
N MET A 205 -13.69 -7.11 -4.23
CA MET A 205 -13.05 -7.34 -5.53
C MET A 205 -11.78 -8.17 -5.42
N SER A 206 -11.04 -8.06 -4.31
CA SER A 206 -9.83 -8.86 -4.07
C SER A 206 -10.11 -10.37 -4.00
N ASP A 207 -11.30 -10.77 -3.56
CA ASP A 207 -11.70 -12.18 -3.50
C ASP A 207 -12.18 -12.75 -4.85
N ARG A 208 -12.55 -11.89 -5.78
CA ARG A 208 -13.29 -12.30 -7.00
C ARG A 208 -12.49 -12.14 -8.28
N THR A 209 -11.47 -11.27 -8.26
CA THR A 209 -10.73 -10.85 -9.45
C THR A 209 -9.23 -10.70 -9.13
N HIS A 210 -8.43 -10.35 -10.14
CA HIS A 210 -7.04 -9.95 -9.96
C HIS A 210 -6.87 -8.49 -9.43
N PHE A 211 -7.92 -7.91 -8.84
CA PHE A 211 -7.83 -6.62 -8.17
C PHE A 211 -7.22 -6.76 -6.77
N ARG A 212 -6.31 -5.86 -6.42
CA ARG A 212 -5.73 -5.79 -5.07
C ARG A 212 -5.74 -4.35 -4.59
N MET A 213 -6.25 -4.14 -3.39
CA MET A 213 -6.23 -2.84 -2.72
C MET A 213 -5.27 -2.86 -1.54
N VAL A 214 -4.39 -1.85 -1.48
CA VAL A 214 -3.46 -1.61 -0.37
C VAL A 214 -3.65 -0.18 0.11
N PHE A 215 -3.88 0.02 1.40
CA PHE A 215 -3.98 1.37 1.95
C PHE A 215 -3.32 1.52 3.31
N GLY A 216 -2.84 2.75 3.58
CA GLY A 216 -2.18 3.12 4.82
C GLY A 216 -3.12 3.79 5.82
N VAL A 217 -3.00 3.42 7.11
CA VAL A 217 -3.72 4.06 8.23
C VAL A 217 -2.79 4.26 9.43
N GLN A 218 -3.06 5.26 10.24
CA GLN A 218 -2.29 5.53 11.45
C GLN A 218 -2.69 4.62 12.60
N GLU A 219 -3.96 4.23 12.66
CA GLU A 219 -4.54 3.29 13.64
C GLU A 219 -5.62 2.45 12.97
N LEU A 220 -6.00 1.36 13.62
CA LEU A 220 -7.07 0.50 13.11
C LEU A 220 -8.40 1.26 13.09
N ILE A 221 -9.02 1.38 11.91
CA ILE A 221 -10.24 2.17 11.68
C ILE A 221 -11.36 1.71 12.64
N TYR A 222 -11.54 0.38 12.80
CA TYR A 222 -12.60 -0.19 13.63
C TYR A 222 -12.36 -0.04 15.14
N ARG A 223 -11.17 0.40 15.59
CA ARG A 223 -10.86 0.70 16.99
C ARG A 223 -10.97 2.17 17.33
N SER A 224 -11.11 3.03 16.35
CA SER A 224 -11.21 4.47 16.58
C SER A 224 -12.53 4.80 17.31
N PRO A 225 -12.49 5.50 18.46
CA PRO A 225 -13.69 5.88 19.19
C PRO A 225 -14.66 6.74 18.38
N GLU A 226 -14.13 7.49 17.42
CA GLU A 226 -14.90 8.40 16.55
C GLU A 226 -15.90 7.64 15.65
N PHE A 227 -15.67 6.35 15.39
CA PHE A 227 -16.48 5.55 14.48
C PHE A 227 -17.37 4.50 15.18
N GLN A 228 -17.52 4.58 16.51
CA GLN A 228 -18.30 3.59 17.27
C GLN A 228 -19.77 3.47 16.82
N PHE A 229 -20.35 4.55 16.29
CA PHE A 229 -21.71 4.52 15.74
C PHE A 229 -21.85 3.71 14.46
N ALA A 230 -20.75 3.45 13.76
CA ALA A 230 -20.72 2.65 12.50
C ALA A 230 -20.16 1.23 12.72
N LYS A 231 -20.17 0.71 13.95
CA LYS A 231 -19.50 -0.54 14.35
C LYS A 231 -19.84 -1.75 13.44
N ASP A 232 -21.11 -1.92 13.07
CA ASP A 232 -21.52 -3.05 12.24
C ASP A 232 -20.98 -2.96 10.81
N MET A 233 -20.96 -1.74 10.24
CA MET A 233 -20.39 -1.52 8.91
C MET A 233 -18.87 -1.68 8.94
N LEU A 234 -18.21 -1.17 9.97
CA LEU A 234 -16.78 -1.35 10.19
C LEU A 234 -16.40 -2.83 10.35
N GLY A 235 -17.21 -3.63 11.01
CA GLY A 235 -17.02 -5.09 11.09
C GLY A 235 -16.98 -5.72 9.71
N ARG A 236 -17.93 -5.38 8.83
CA ARG A 236 -17.97 -5.87 7.45
C ARG A 236 -16.77 -5.43 6.61
N VAL A 237 -16.33 -4.18 6.77
CA VAL A 237 -15.10 -3.70 6.11
C VAL A 237 -13.90 -4.49 6.60
N ASN A 238 -13.76 -4.66 7.93
CA ASN A 238 -12.64 -5.37 8.52
C ASN A 238 -12.50 -6.82 8.05
N GLU A 239 -13.62 -7.50 7.79
CA GLU A 239 -13.61 -8.86 7.23
C GLU A 239 -12.99 -8.95 5.83
N ARG A 240 -12.92 -7.83 5.10
CA ARG A 240 -12.40 -7.74 3.72
C ARG A 240 -10.93 -7.37 3.61
N TYR A 241 -10.30 -7.04 4.74
CA TYR A 241 -8.91 -6.59 4.77
C TYR A 241 -8.09 -7.39 5.79
N VAL A 242 -6.80 -7.48 5.54
CA VAL A 242 -5.81 -8.01 6.49
C VAL A 242 -5.05 -6.83 7.08
N ASP A 243 -4.99 -6.77 8.40
CA ASP A 243 -4.26 -5.74 9.14
C ASP A 243 -2.80 -6.11 9.29
N LEU A 244 -1.91 -5.31 8.74
CA LEU A 244 -0.47 -5.46 8.87
C LEU A 244 0.10 -4.30 9.69
N THR A 245 0.39 -4.57 10.96
CA THR A 245 0.87 -3.55 11.89
C THR A 245 2.39 -3.48 11.90
N ILE A 246 2.93 -2.27 11.62
CA ILE A 246 4.34 -1.95 11.81
C ILE A 246 4.56 -1.66 13.30
N GLN A 247 5.46 -2.41 13.94
CA GLN A 247 5.74 -2.30 15.38
C GLN A 247 6.79 -1.24 15.67
N LYS A 248 6.85 -0.76 16.92
CA LYS A 248 7.85 0.22 17.35
C LYS A 248 9.28 -0.30 17.23
N GLU A 249 9.47 -1.58 17.45
CA GLU A 249 10.75 -2.28 17.34
C GLU A 249 11.28 -2.25 15.91
N ASP A 250 10.41 -2.40 14.92
CA ASP A 250 10.76 -2.27 13.50
C ASP A 250 11.27 -0.86 13.18
N VAL A 251 10.59 0.17 13.72
CA VAL A 251 10.96 1.57 13.53
C VAL A 251 12.33 1.86 14.18
N GLN A 252 12.55 1.38 15.41
CA GLN A 252 13.82 1.57 16.10
C GLN A 252 14.99 0.97 15.31
N PHE A 253 14.80 -0.23 14.76
CA PHE A 253 15.81 -0.88 13.93
C PHE A 253 16.10 -0.07 12.66
N ILE A 254 15.06 0.39 11.95
CA ILE A 254 15.21 1.22 10.74
C ILE A 254 15.97 2.50 11.04
N VAL A 255 15.62 3.20 12.12
CA VAL A 255 16.29 4.41 12.55
C VAL A 255 17.78 4.16 12.88
N GLN A 256 18.06 3.08 13.62
CA GLN A 256 19.44 2.70 13.94
C GLN A 256 20.29 2.40 12.70
N GLN A 257 19.73 1.65 11.74
CA GLN A 257 20.44 1.31 10.50
C GLN A 257 20.68 2.53 9.60
N ARG A 258 19.71 3.45 9.54
CA ARG A 258 19.79 4.65 8.69
C ARG A 258 20.68 5.75 9.28
N LEU A 259 20.59 6.01 10.59
CA LEU A 259 21.35 7.06 11.26
C LEU A 259 22.78 6.62 11.63
N LEU A 260 23.01 5.31 11.76
CA LEU A 260 24.26 4.75 12.24
C LEU A 260 24.92 3.86 11.18
N GLN A 261 24.95 4.30 9.92
CA GLN A 261 25.77 3.64 8.91
C GLN A 261 27.24 3.71 9.35
N LYS A 262 27.78 2.56 9.72
CA LYS A 262 29.14 2.42 10.23
C LYS A 262 29.91 1.50 9.30
N ASP A 263 31.09 1.96 8.87
CA ASP A 263 32.03 1.04 8.25
C ASP A 263 32.60 0.04 9.28
N GLU A 264 33.28 -0.99 8.84
CA GLU A 264 33.83 -2.03 9.71
C GLU A 264 34.85 -1.49 10.70
N HIS A 265 35.60 -0.45 10.34
CA HIS A 265 36.55 0.21 11.21
C HIS A 265 35.85 0.98 12.35
N GLN A 266 34.77 1.69 12.03
CA GLN A 266 33.92 2.39 12.98
C GLN A 266 33.21 1.41 13.93
N LYS A 267 32.71 0.26 13.44
CA LYS A 267 32.14 -0.81 14.27
C LYS A 267 33.15 -1.38 15.27
N SER A 268 34.39 -1.58 14.84
CA SER A 268 35.47 -2.07 15.73
C SER A 268 35.84 -1.10 16.83
N TRP A 269 35.76 0.20 16.57
CA TRP A 269 36.04 1.25 17.53
C TRP A 269 34.98 1.40 18.62
N ILE A 270 33.70 1.20 18.28
CA ILE A 270 32.60 1.31 19.24
C ILE A 270 32.51 0.09 20.17
N ARG A 271 33.05 -1.06 19.76
CA ARG A 271 33.07 -2.28 20.57
C ARG A 271 34.20 -2.30 21.62
N LYS A 272 35.10 -1.33 21.59
CA LYS A 272 36.14 -1.09 22.60
C LYS A 272 35.67 -0.05 23.61
#